data_8ad214afa78c0ac634a01727be6a5859
#
_entry.id   8ad214afa78c0ac634a01727be6a5859
#
_cell.length_a   1.000
_cell.length_b   1.000
_cell.length_c   1.000
_cell.angle_alpha   90.00
_cell.angle_beta   90.00
_cell.angle_gamma   90.00
#
_symmetry.space_group_name_H-M   'P 1'
#
loop_
_entity.id
_entity.type
_entity.pdbx_description
1 polymer ?
#
loop_
_entity_poly.entity_id
_entity_poly.type
_entity_poly.pdbx_seq_one_letter_code
_entity_poly.pdbx_strand_id
1 'polypeptide(L)'
;QKVGNLFPGQRSACYSADMLIRQFSRVKARKKEAFRYKDVQKVYSIIFFENSGMTFRGHTEYLHHAKQIFDTGLEMDLLQEYFLIPLDIFRKTTHNEISKLEAWLYFLSSDKPEDILKVVGKYPEFRELYQDLIVFRYQPKELIDMYRKALREADASDIKYMVEEQQREIEELKETNESLQETNENLQEANESLQEQITKLHILLEEMKEK
;
A
#
# COMPACT_ATOMS: atom_id res chain seq x y z
N GLN A 1 8.02 -7.87 1.05
CA GLN A 1 8.07 -7.49 2.45
C GLN A 1 6.70 -7.02 2.91
N LYS A 2 6.10 -7.63 3.96
CA LYS A 2 4.75 -7.31 4.45
C LYS A 2 4.61 -5.92 5.11
N VAL A 3 5.68 -5.18 5.24
CA VAL A 3 5.80 -3.89 5.94
C VAL A 3 5.57 -2.68 5.01
N GLY A 4 5.41 -2.91 3.71
CA GLY A 4 5.48 -1.85 2.69
C GLY A 4 4.26 -0.94 2.52
N ASN A 5 3.13 -1.21 3.18
CA ASN A 5 1.88 -0.50 2.88
C ASN A 5 1.56 0.66 3.84
N LEU A 6 2.38 0.88 4.87
CA LEU A 6 2.21 2.01 5.78
C LEU A 6 2.75 3.30 5.16
N PHE A 7 1.90 4.31 5.14
CA PHE A 7 2.22 5.65 4.64
C PHE A 7 2.87 5.68 3.24
N PRO A 8 2.30 4.99 2.24
CA PRO A 8 2.95 4.88 0.93
C PRO A 8 3.18 6.25 0.26
N GLY A 9 2.27 7.20 0.46
CA GLY A 9 2.41 8.56 -0.06
C GLY A 9 3.59 9.30 0.55
N GLN A 10 3.69 9.33 1.88
CA GLN A 10 4.76 10.00 2.61
C GLN A 10 6.12 9.36 2.31
N ARG A 11 6.22 8.04 2.32
CA ARG A 11 7.46 7.32 1.96
C ARG A 11 7.88 7.63 0.54
N SER A 12 6.95 7.60 -0.41
CA SER A 12 7.25 7.93 -1.82
C SER A 12 7.77 9.36 -1.97
N ALA A 13 7.16 10.31 -1.27
CA ALA A 13 7.60 11.70 -1.27
C ALA A 13 9.00 11.86 -0.68
N CYS A 14 9.30 11.21 0.46
CA CYS A 14 10.63 11.24 1.08
C CYS A 14 11.71 10.64 0.18
N TYR A 15 11.46 9.47 -0.41
CA TYR A 15 12.43 8.83 -1.32
C TYR A 15 12.64 9.66 -2.59
N SER A 16 11.58 10.21 -3.16
CA SER A 16 11.68 11.07 -4.33
C SER A 16 12.48 12.35 -4.05
N ALA A 17 12.26 12.98 -2.88
CA ALA A 17 13.01 14.15 -2.44
C ALA A 17 14.49 13.81 -2.22
N ASP A 18 14.82 12.69 -1.57
CA ASP A 18 16.21 12.23 -1.39
C ASP A 18 16.90 12.00 -2.73
N MET A 19 16.22 11.34 -3.69
CA MET A 19 16.77 11.14 -5.03
C MET A 19 17.03 12.46 -5.75
N LEU A 20 16.14 13.44 -5.62
CA LEU A 20 16.30 14.76 -6.19
C LEU A 20 17.50 15.51 -5.59
N ILE A 21 17.66 15.47 -4.27
CA ILE A 21 18.78 16.11 -3.55
C ILE A 21 20.11 15.45 -3.93
N ARG A 22 20.16 14.11 -3.99
CA ARG A 22 21.37 13.37 -4.39
C ARG A 22 21.75 13.69 -5.84
N GLN A 23 20.77 13.76 -6.74
CA GLN A 23 21.00 14.13 -8.12
C GLN A 23 21.53 15.56 -8.22
N PHE A 24 20.89 16.52 -7.54
CA PHE A 24 21.33 17.91 -7.46
C PHE A 24 22.80 18.00 -7.01
N SER A 25 23.14 17.36 -5.88
CA SER A 25 24.49 17.37 -5.30
C SER A 25 25.52 16.80 -6.28
N ARG A 26 25.20 15.68 -6.94
CA ARG A 26 26.07 15.03 -7.94
C ARG A 26 26.29 15.91 -9.17
N VAL A 27 25.23 16.50 -9.71
CA VAL A 27 25.31 17.35 -10.92
C VAL A 27 26.06 18.64 -10.61
N LYS A 28 25.79 19.25 -9.43
CA LYS A 28 26.50 20.46 -8.97
C LYS A 28 27.99 20.19 -8.78
N ALA A 29 28.37 19.10 -8.13
CA ALA A 29 29.77 18.73 -7.95
C ALA A 29 30.49 18.52 -9.30
N ARG A 30 29.82 17.90 -10.27
CA ARG A 30 30.39 17.65 -11.62
C ARG A 30 30.54 18.93 -12.46
N LYS A 31 29.53 19.82 -12.44
CA LYS A 31 29.49 21.01 -13.27
C LYS A 31 30.12 22.26 -12.63
N LYS A 32 30.30 22.25 -11.32
CA LYS A 32 30.86 23.36 -10.53
C LYS A 32 30.19 24.70 -10.89
N GLU A 33 30.98 25.68 -11.37
CA GLU A 33 30.50 27.02 -11.73
C GLU A 33 29.58 27.03 -12.97
N ALA A 34 29.66 26.02 -13.82
CA ALA A 34 28.77 25.86 -14.96
C ALA A 34 27.40 25.29 -14.61
N PHE A 35 27.17 24.92 -13.35
CA PHE A 35 25.88 24.37 -12.88
C PHE A 35 24.74 25.38 -13.06
N ARG A 36 23.59 24.87 -13.55
CA ARG A 36 22.31 25.60 -13.59
C ARG A 36 21.21 24.67 -13.10
N TYR A 37 20.15 25.19 -12.46
CA TYR A 37 19.03 24.37 -11.98
C TYR A 37 18.33 23.55 -13.06
N LYS A 38 18.35 24.00 -14.32
CA LYS A 38 17.86 23.25 -15.48
C LYS A 38 18.63 21.95 -15.76
N ASP A 39 19.79 21.78 -15.15
CA ASP A 39 20.60 20.57 -15.29
C ASP A 39 20.09 19.42 -14.40
N VAL A 40 19.22 19.74 -13.44
CA VAL A 40 18.55 18.75 -12.61
C VAL A 40 17.41 18.12 -13.42
N GLN A 41 17.38 16.80 -13.47
CA GLN A 41 16.41 16.04 -14.25
C GLN A 41 15.23 15.62 -13.37
N LYS A 42 14.11 15.35 -14.01
CA LYS A 42 12.91 14.81 -13.37
C LYS A 42 13.19 13.46 -12.70
N VAL A 43 12.60 13.27 -11.53
CA VAL A 43 12.60 12.02 -10.78
C VAL A 43 11.27 11.30 -11.00
N TYR A 44 11.35 10.07 -11.48
CA TYR A 44 10.22 9.17 -11.59
C TYR A 44 10.30 8.13 -10.48
N SER A 45 9.29 8.07 -9.64
CA SER A 45 9.18 7.07 -8.58
C SER A 45 8.16 6.01 -9.00
N ILE A 46 8.62 4.79 -9.27
CA ILE A 46 7.78 3.66 -9.63
C ILE A 46 7.71 2.73 -8.40
N ILE A 47 6.53 2.56 -7.84
CA ILE A 47 6.31 1.82 -6.60
C ILE A 47 5.35 0.66 -6.87
N PHE A 48 5.83 -0.55 -6.61
CA PHE A 48 5.04 -1.77 -6.71
C PHE A 48 4.53 -2.18 -5.32
N PHE A 49 3.23 -2.46 -5.23
CA PHE A 49 2.60 -3.00 -4.03
C PHE A 49 2.23 -4.45 -4.28
N GLU A 50 2.82 -5.36 -3.52
CA GLU A 50 2.44 -6.78 -3.57
C GLU A 50 0.99 -6.97 -3.10
N ASN A 51 0.59 -6.21 -2.08
CA ASN A 51 -0.78 -6.13 -1.59
C ASN A 51 -1.19 -4.66 -1.50
N SER A 52 -2.32 -4.33 -2.08
CA SER A 52 -2.81 -2.95 -2.21
C SER A 52 -3.23 -2.30 -0.88
N GLY A 53 -3.61 -3.08 0.13
CA GLY A 53 -4.05 -2.57 1.42
C GLY A 53 -5.26 -1.63 1.35
N MET A 54 -5.44 -0.82 2.41
CA MET A 54 -6.58 0.10 2.52
C MET A 54 -6.50 1.29 1.54
N THR A 55 -5.29 1.73 1.21
CA THR A 55 -5.05 2.90 0.34
C THR A 55 -5.71 2.76 -1.04
N PHE A 56 -5.77 1.53 -1.57
CA PHE A 56 -6.34 1.24 -2.89
C PHE A 56 -7.74 0.65 -2.81
N ARG A 57 -8.38 0.69 -1.64
CA ARG A 57 -9.70 0.10 -1.45
C ARG A 57 -10.73 0.79 -2.35
N GLY A 58 -11.44 -0.01 -3.16
CA GLY A 58 -12.45 0.49 -4.10
C GLY A 58 -11.89 0.92 -5.46
N HIS A 59 -10.57 0.85 -5.67
CA HIS A 59 -9.98 1.05 -6.99
C HIS A 59 -9.81 -0.27 -7.73
N THR A 60 -10.07 -0.23 -9.03
CA THR A 60 -9.91 -1.38 -9.96
C THR A 60 -8.72 -1.20 -10.90
N GLU A 61 -8.22 0.01 -11.00
CA GLU A 61 -7.05 0.36 -11.79
C GLU A 61 -5.78 -0.17 -11.13
N TYR A 62 -4.90 -0.74 -11.92
CA TYR A 62 -3.59 -1.25 -11.48
C TYR A 62 -2.42 -0.29 -11.80
N LEU A 63 -2.70 0.87 -12.37
CA LEU A 63 -1.72 1.91 -12.65
C LEU A 63 -2.27 3.27 -12.23
N HIS A 64 -1.66 3.85 -11.20
CA HIS A 64 -1.99 5.18 -10.73
C HIS A 64 -0.81 6.10 -11.00
N HIS A 65 -1.00 7.11 -11.85
CA HIS A 65 -0.01 8.12 -12.17
C HIS A 65 -0.35 9.42 -11.45
N ALA A 66 0.61 9.94 -10.70
CA ALA A 66 0.49 11.22 -10.00
C ALA A 66 1.59 12.18 -10.43
N LYS A 67 1.18 13.41 -10.75
CA LYS A 67 2.05 14.56 -11.01
C LYS A 67 1.46 15.79 -10.33
N GLN A 68 2.29 16.77 -10.06
CA GLN A 68 1.84 18.04 -9.48
C GLN A 68 1.18 18.89 -10.56
N ILE A 69 -0.02 19.38 -10.25
CA ILE A 69 -0.82 20.26 -11.13
C ILE A 69 -1.25 21.45 -10.28
N PHE A 70 -1.07 22.65 -10.80
CA PHE A 70 -1.55 23.87 -10.13
C PHE A 70 -3.04 24.07 -10.45
N ASP A 71 -3.82 24.42 -9.46
CA ASP A 71 -5.26 24.69 -9.56
C ASP A 71 -5.57 25.90 -10.45
N THR A 72 -4.62 26.82 -10.59
CA THR A 72 -4.70 28.00 -11.44
C THR A 72 -4.38 27.73 -12.92
N GLY A 73 -4.01 26.49 -13.27
CA GLY A 73 -3.56 26.14 -14.62
C GLY A 73 -2.13 26.61 -14.95
N LEU A 74 -1.36 27.06 -13.95
CA LEU A 74 0.05 27.39 -14.14
C LEU A 74 0.83 26.14 -14.54
N GLU A 75 1.57 26.20 -15.63
CA GLU A 75 2.45 25.14 -16.10
C GLU A 75 3.85 25.30 -15.51
N MET A 76 4.16 24.51 -14.50
CA MET A 76 5.50 24.44 -13.89
C MET A 76 5.80 22.98 -13.51
N ASP A 77 6.94 22.47 -13.98
CA ASP A 77 7.38 21.12 -13.63
C ASP A 77 8.18 21.14 -12.32
N LEU A 78 7.66 20.52 -11.28
CA LEU A 78 8.32 20.36 -9.98
C LEU A 78 9.21 19.11 -9.90
N LEU A 79 9.52 18.52 -11.06
CA LEU A 79 10.51 17.47 -11.27
C LEU A 79 10.22 16.14 -10.55
N GLN A 80 8.99 15.89 -10.11
CA GLN A 80 8.62 14.65 -9.43
C GLN A 80 7.33 14.08 -10.02
N GLU A 81 7.39 12.82 -10.43
CA GLU A 81 6.23 12.04 -10.85
C GLU A 81 6.23 10.66 -10.16
N TYR A 82 5.04 10.13 -9.90
CA TYR A 82 4.87 8.88 -9.17
C TYR A 82 3.99 7.94 -9.96
N PHE A 83 4.38 6.67 -10.01
CA PHE A 83 3.60 5.57 -10.56
C PHE A 83 3.41 4.53 -9.46
N LEU A 84 2.17 4.38 -8.99
CA LEU A 84 1.82 3.42 -7.97
C LEU A 84 1.13 2.23 -8.65
N ILE A 85 1.64 1.03 -8.44
CA ILE A 85 1.22 -0.16 -9.17
C ILE A 85 0.90 -1.28 -8.17
N PRO A 86 -0.40 -1.44 -7.79
CA PRO A 86 -0.87 -2.54 -6.97
C PRO A 86 -0.94 -3.84 -7.78
N LEU A 87 0.04 -4.73 -7.58
CA LEU A 87 0.19 -5.99 -8.31
C LEU A 87 -0.94 -6.98 -8.04
N ASP A 88 -1.52 -6.96 -6.84
CA ASP A 88 -2.67 -7.81 -6.50
C ASP A 88 -3.95 -7.38 -7.25
N ILE A 89 -4.13 -6.09 -7.55
CA ILE A 89 -5.20 -5.60 -8.41
C ILE A 89 -4.92 -6.01 -9.86
N PHE A 90 -3.68 -5.83 -10.33
CA PHE A 90 -3.28 -6.27 -11.66
C PHE A 90 -3.57 -7.75 -11.89
N ARG A 91 -3.20 -8.63 -10.95
CA ARG A 91 -3.45 -10.09 -11.05
C ARG A 91 -4.93 -10.48 -11.10
N LYS A 92 -5.82 -9.64 -10.59
CA LYS A 92 -7.29 -9.86 -10.62
C LYS A 92 -7.94 -9.34 -11.89
N THR A 93 -7.27 -8.47 -12.62
CA THR A 93 -7.77 -7.90 -13.88
C THR A 93 -7.59 -8.90 -15.02
N THR A 94 -8.59 -9.02 -15.89
CA THR A 94 -8.49 -9.88 -17.06
C THR A 94 -7.76 -9.15 -18.19
N HIS A 95 -6.67 -9.74 -18.69
CA HIS A 95 -5.88 -9.21 -19.80
C HIS A 95 -6.02 -10.12 -21.03
N ASN A 96 -6.83 -9.74 -22.00
CA ASN A 96 -7.01 -10.50 -23.23
C ASN A 96 -5.78 -10.39 -24.13
N GLU A 97 -5.33 -9.15 -24.35
CA GLU A 97 -4.05 -8.85 -25.01
C GLU A 97 -3.15 -8.12 -24.03
N ILE A 98 -1.91 -8.54 -23.89
CA ILE A 98 -0.96 -7.91 -22.98
C ILE A 98 -0.12 -6.87 -23.72
N SER A 99 0.00 -5.68 -23.13
CA SER A 99 0.98 -4.66 -23.50
C SER A 99 2.37 -5.02 -22.97
N LYS A 100 3.41 -4.31 -23.43
CA LYS A 100 4.77 -4.51 -22.91
C LYS A 100 4.88 -4.16 -21.42
N LEU A 101 4.12 -3.17 -20.95
CA LEU A 101 4.01 -2.87 -19.51
C LEU A 101 3.43 -4.05 -18.75
N GLU A 102 2.33 -4.62 -19.22
CA GLU A 102 1.69 -5.76 -18.57
C GLU A 102 2.58 -7.02 -18.61
N ALA A 103 3.40 -7.19 -19.65
CA ALA A 103 4.40 -8.25 -19.67
C ALA A 103 5.42 -8.10 -18.53
N TRP A 104 5.88 -6.88 -18.23
CA TRP A 104 6.71 -6.60 -17.07
C TRP A 104 5.97 -6.82 -15.75
N LEU A 105 4.68 -6.46 -15.66
CA LEU A 105 3.89 -6.68 -14.46
C LEU A 105 3.65 -8.18 -14.19
N TYR A 106 3.40 -8.98 -15.23
CA TYR A 106 3.36 -10.44 -15.10
C TYR A 106 4.70 -11.00 -14.63
N PHE A 107 5.81 -10.58 -15.26
CA PHE A 107 7.15 -11.00 -14.86
C PHE A 107 7.48 -10.71 -13.40
N LEU A 108 7.02 -9.57 -12.87
CA LEU A 108 7.26 -9.15 -11.49
C LEU A 108 6.28 -9.77 -10.47
N SER A 109 5.11 -10.23 -10.91
CA SER A 109 4.01 -10.58 -10.01
C SER A 109 3.50 -12.01 -10.11
N SER A 110 3.87 -12.77 -11.13
CA SER A 110 3.36 -14.11 -11.34
C SER A 110 4.47 -15.10 -11.68
N ASP A 111 4.42 -16.27 -11.06
CA ASP A 111 5.25 -17.43 -11.35
C ASP A 111 4.45 -18.59 -11.99
N LYS A 112 3.20 -18.31 -12.39
CA LYS A 112 2.33 -19.30 -13.02
C LYS A 112 2.81 -19.61 -14.44
N PRO A 113 2.91 -20.91 -14.82
CA PRO A 113 3.35 -21.31 -16.15
C PRO A 113 2.54 -20.68 -17.29
N GLU A 114 1.21 -20.52 -17.11
CA GLU A 114 0.33 -19.94 -18.11
C GLU A 114 0.68 -18.47 -18.39
N ASP A 115 0.99 -17.70 -17.35
CA ASP A 115 1.37 -16.30 -17.46
C ASP A 115 2.75 -16.15 -18.11
N ILE A 116 3.70 -17.03 -17.74
CA ILE A 116 5.04 -17.08 -18.35
C ILE A 116 4.92 -17.38 -19.85
N LEU A 117 4.14 -18.37 -20.23
CA LEU A 117 3.92 -18.74 -21.64
C LEU A 117 3.25 -17.60 -22.41
N LYS A 118 2.27 -16.92 -21.81
CA LYS A 118 1.60 -15.76 -22.38
C LYS A 118 2.58 -14.62 -22.66
N VAL A 119 3.46 -14.32 -21.71
CA VAL A 119 4.47 -13.27 -21.84
C VAL A 119 5.50 -13.63 -22.90
N VAL A 120 6.12 -14.82 -22.81
CA VAL A 120 7.18 -15.25 -23.73
C VAL A 120 6.63 -15.48 -25.14
N GLY A 121 5.37 -15.88 -25.28
CA GLY A 121 4.71 -16.05 -26.58
C GLY A 121 4.54 -14.72 -27.32
N LYS A 122 4.24 -13.64 -26.63
CA LYS A 122 4.08 -12.30 -27.23
C LYS A 122 5.38 -11.50 -27.26
N TYR A 123 6.25 -11.67 -26.26
CA TYR A 123 7.51 -10.94 -26.07
C TYR A 123 8.66 -11.91 -25.82
N PRO A 124 9.26 -12.51 -26.88
CA PRO A 124 10.30 -13.53 -26.75
C PRO A 124 11.54 -13.11 -25.95
N GLU A 125 11.83 -11.82 -25.88
CA GLU A 125 12.95 -11.27 -25.12
C GLU A 125 12.85 -11.55 -23.61
N PHE A 126 11.65 -11.80 -23.07
CA PHE A 126 11.47 -12.19 -21.67
C PHE A 126 11.97 -13.60 -21.35
N ARG A 127 12.23 -14.43 -22.37
CA ARG A 127 12.75 -15.80 -22.14
C ARG A 127 14.08 -15.80 -21.40
N GLU A 128 15.00 -14.92 -21.81
CA GLU A 128 16.31 -14.78 -21.14
C GLU A 128 16.14 -14.31 -19.70
N LEU A 129 15.28 -13.34 -19.45
CA LEU A 129 14.98 -12.85 -18.10
C LEU A 129 14.42 -13.95 -17.19
N TYR A 130 13.53 -14.79 -17.68
CA TYR A 130 13.02 -15.93 -16.91
C TYR A 130 14.11 -16.99 -16.68
N GLN A 131 15.02 -17.22 -17.63
CA GLN A 131 16.17 -18.11 -17.43
C GLN A 131 17.12 -17.59 -16.36
N ASP A 132 17.41 -16.29 -16.35
CA ASP A 132 18.24 -15.65 -15.33
C ASP A 132 17.60 -15.78 -13.95
N LEU A 133 16.27 -15.62 -13.84
CA LEU A 133 15.57 -15.84 -12.57
C LEU A 133 15.72 -17.27 -12.04
N ILE A 134 15.74 -18.27 -12.91
CA ILE A 134 15.97 -19.67 -12.51
C ILE A 134 17.38 -19.82 -11.94
N VAL A 135 18.39 -19.26 -12.60
CA VAL A 135 19.78 -19.29 -12.14
C VAL A 135 19.91 -18.56 -10.79
N PHE A 136 19.24 -17.41 -10.62
CA PHE A 136 19.20 -16.64 -9.39
C PHE A 136 18.57 -17.41 -8.20
N ARG A 137 17.53 -18.20 -8.45
CA ARG A 137 16.90 -19.05 -7.42
C ARG A 137 17.85 -20.16 -6.91
N TYR A 138 18.84 -20.55 -7.70
CA TYR A 138 19.83 -21.57 -7.32
C TYR A 138 21.11 -21.02 -6.64
N GLN A 139 21.31 -19.68 -6.60
CA GLN A 139 22.45 -19.04 -5.91
C GLN A 139 22.00 -18.04 -4.82
N PRO A 140 21.33 -18.47 -3.75
CA PRO A 140 20.54 -17.54 -2.93
C PRO A 140 21.28 -16.81 -1.80
N LYS A 141 22.41 -17.32 -1.30
CA LYS A 141 22.89 -16.85 0.02
C LYS A 141 23.63 -15.51 0.00
N GLU A 142 24.57 -15.31 -0.87
CA GLU A 142 25.48 -14.16 -0.79
C GLU A 142 24.85 -12.84 -1.23
N LEU A 143 23.99 -12.84 -2.24
CA LEU A 143 23.28 -11.64 -2.70
C LEU A 143 22.17 -11.21 -1.74
N ILE A 144 21.46 -12.17 -1.15
CA ILE A 144 20.41 -11.91 -0.15
C ILE A 144 21.01 -11.25 1.10
N ASP A 145 22.19 -11.65 1.54
CA ASP A 145 22.83 -11.10 2.74
C ASP A 145 23.35 -9.67 2.53
N MET A 146 23.82 -9.34 1.35
CA MET A 146 24.26 -7.98 1.01
C MET A 146 23.10 -6.99 0.93
N TYR A 147 21.98 -7.38 0.31
CA TYR A 147 20.75 -6.58 0.27
C TYR A 147 20.04 -6.49 1.62
N ARG A 148 20.05 -7.59 2.40
CA ARG A 148 19.44 -7.61 3.74
C ARG A 148 20.09 -6.66 4.71
N LYS A 149 21.41 -6.46 4.64
CA LYS A 149 22.12 -5.55 5.53
C LYS A 149 21.74 -4.09 5.27
N ALA A 150 21.75 -3.67 4.00
CA ALA A 150 21.36 -2.31 3.62
C ALA A 150 19.88 -2.01 3.88
N LEU A 151 18.97 -2.99 3.68
CA LEU A 151 17.56 -2.85 3.98
C LEU A 151 17.25 -2.88 5.48
N ARG A 152 17.97 -3.67 6.28
CA ARG A 152 17.77 -3.70 7.75
C ARG A 152 18.12 -2.38 8.42
N GLU A 153 19.14 -1.68 7.96
CA GLU A 153 19.52 -0.37 8.50
C GLU A 153 18.48 0.72 8.14
N ALA A 154 17.88 0.63 6.96
CA ALA A 154 16.81 1.55 6.54
C ALA A 154 15.45 1.25 7.21
N ASP A 155 15.11 -0.04 7.38
CA ASP A 155 13.81 -0.47 7.89
C ASP A 155 13.72 -0.52 9.43
N ALA A 156 14.86 -0.51 10.15
CA ALA A 156 14.87 -0.66 11.61
C ALA A 156 14.13 0.49 12.34
N SER A 157 14.21 1.72 11.83
CA SER A 157 13.49 2.87 12.39
C SER A 157 11.99 2.84 12.04
N ASP A 158 11.65 2.39 10.83
CA ASP A 158 10.28 2.28 10.35
C ASP A 158 9.52 1.16 11.07
N ILE A 159 10.20 0.04 11.36
CA ILE A 159 9.61 -1.08 12.13
C ILE A 159 9.27 -0.65 13.55
N LYS A 160 10.16 0.09 14.19
CA LYS A 160 9.93 0.58 15.56
C LYS A 160 8.71 1.51 15.62
N TYR A 161 8.65 2.46 14.71
CA TYR A 161 7.51 3.39 14.60
C TYR A 161 6.20 2.63 14.32
N MET A 162 6.23 1.63 13.45
CA MET A 162 5.07 0.79 13.11
C MET A 162 4.56 -0.01 14.31
N VAL A 163 5.47 -0.55 15.12
CA VAL A 163 5.09 -1.29 16.35
C VAL A 163 4.46 -0.34 17.36
N GLU A 164 5.01 0.86 17.53
CA GLU A 164 4.47 1.89 18.43
C GLU A 164 3.09 2.41 17.99
N GLU A 165 2.86 2.52 16.69
CA GLU A 165 1.56 2.92 16.12
C GLU A 165 0.50 1.81 16.28
N GLN A 166 0.86 0.56 15.98
CA GLN A 166 -0.02 -0.58 16.20
C GLN A 166 -0.37 -0.77 17.68
N GLN A 167 0.57 -0.49 18.57
CA GLN A 167 0.34 -0.56 20.02
C GLN A 167 -0.68 0.49 20.45
N ARG A 168 -0.59 1.72 19.94
CA ARG A 168 -1.58 2.80 20.19
C ARG A 168 -2.96 2.43 19.66
N GLU A 169 -3.03 1.90 18.43
CA GLU A 169 -4.29 1.47 17.83
C GLU A 169 -4.95 0.34 18.63
N ILE A 170 -4.16 -0.61 19.13
CA ILE A 170 -4.65 -1.68 20.04
C ILE A 170 -5.17 -1.10 21.35
N GLU A 171 -4.53 -0.09 21.91
CA GLU A 171 -4.95 0.56 23.16
C GLU A 171 -6.26 1.32 22.95
N GLU A 172 -6.40 2.10 21.90
CA GLU A 172 -7.64 2.81 21.51
C GLU A 172 -8.80 1.83 21.25
N LEU A 173 -8.53 0.70 20.58
CA LEU A 173 -9.53 -0.32 20.33
C LEU A 173 -9.97 -1.03 21.63
N LYS A 174 -9.07 -1.23 22.58
CA LYS A 174 -9.42 -1.78 23.91
C LYS A 174 -10.33 -0.85 24.68
N GLU A 175 -9.97 0.44 24.78
CA GLU A 175 -10.79 1.46 25.44
C GLU A 175 -12.19 1.56 24.80
N THR A 176 -12.26 1.52 23.47
CA THR A 176 -13.54 1.52 22.75
C THR A 176 -14.35 0.27 23.05
N ASN A 177 -13.70 -0.89 23.13
CA ASN A 177 -14.36 -2.17 23.41
C ASN A 177 -14.89 -2.23 24.86
N GLU A 178 -14.14 -1.70 25.83
CA GLU A 178 -14.57 -1.57 27.22
C GLU A 178 -15.80 -0.65 27.33
N SER A 179 -15.78 0.51 26.66
CA SER A 179 -16.94 1.41 26.62
C SER A 179 -18.17 0.81 25.96
N LEU A 180 -17.97 0.04 24.87
CA LEU A 180 -19.08 -0.68 24.22
C LEU A 180 -19.63 -1.81 25.11
N GLN A 181 -18.78 -2.47 25.87
CA GLN A 181 -19.21 -3.50 26.81
C GLN A 181 -20.05 -2.92 27.95
N GLU A 182 -19.63 -1.79 28.54
CA GLU A 182 -20.40 -1.06 29.55
C GLU A 182 -21.75 -0.57 28.99
N THR A 183 -21.75 -0.07 27.78
CA THR A 183 -22.99 0.34 27.10
C THR A 183 -23.93 -0.84 26.86
N ASN A 184 -23.41 -2.00 26.50
CA ASN A 184 -24.19 -3.23 26.31
C ASN A 184 -24.79 -3.74 27.62
N GLU A 185 -24.02 -3.71 28.72
CA GLU A 185 -24.51 -4.08 30.05
C GLU A 185 -25.65 -3.16 30.48
N ASN A 186 -25.50 -1.85 30.33
CA ASN A 186 -26.55 -0.86 30.62
C ASN A 186 -27.81 -1.06 29.78
N LEU A 187 -27.66 -1.39 28.49
CA LEU A 187 -28.79 -1.69 27.59
C LEU A 187 -29.49 -2.99 27.98
N GLN A 188 -28.75 -3.97 28.44
CA GLN A 188 -29.32 -5.25 28.92
C GLN A 188 -30.15 -5.04 30.17
N GLU A 189 -29.65 -4.30 31.19
CA GLU A 189 -30.39 -3.93 32.41
C GLU A 189 -31.67 -3.13 32.08
N ALA A 190 -31.57 -2.15 31.16
CA ALA A 190 -32.72 -1.40 30.73
C ALA A 190 -33.79 -2.28 30.03
N ASN A 191 -33.35 -3.23 29.20
CA ASN A 191 -34.24 -4.19 28.54
C ASN A 191 -34.93 -5.11 29.52
N GLU A 192 -34.23 -5.61 30.52
CA GLU A 192 -34.81 -6.43 31.60
C GLU A 192 -35.87 -5.66 32.37
N SER A 193 -35.59 -4.43 32.76
CA SER A 193 -36.54 -3.53 33.43
C SER A 193 -37.78 -3.26 32.58
N LEU A 194 -37.61 -3.02 31.27
CA LEU A 194 -38.74 -2.82 30.34
C LEU A 194 -39.59 -4.09 30.21
N GLN A 195 -38.98 -5.26 30.14
CA GLN A 195 -39.70 -6.54 30.10
C GLN A 195 -40.54 -6.79 31.37
N GLU A 196 -40.00 -6.44 32.54
CA GLU A 196 -40.76 -6.49 33.79
C GLU A 196 -41.97 -5.53 33.79
N GLN A 197 -41.79 -4.31 33.27
CA GLN A 197 -42.88 -3.35 33.17
C GLN A 197 -43.96 -3.80 32.20
N ILE A 198 -43.58 -4.37 31.05
CA ILE A 198 -44.52 -4.94 30.07
C ILE A 198 -45.32 -6.08 30.70
N THR A 199 -44.64 -6.97 31.48
CA THR A 199 -45.31 -8.07 32.16
C THR A 199 -46.34 -7.59 33.19
N LYS A 200 -45.97 -6.57 33.99
CA LYS A 200 -46.89 -5.95 34.98
C LYS A 200 -48.11 -5.31 34.30
N LEU A 201 -47.88 -4.61 33.18
CA LEU A 201 -48.97 -3.99 32.37
C LEU A 201 -49.90 -5.04 31.78
N HIS A 202 -49.38 -6.18 31.31
CA HIS A 202 -50.19 -7.28 30.82
C HIS A 202 -51.11 -7.87 31.92
N ILE A 203 -50.57 -8.09 33.10
CA ILE A 203 -51.37 -8.59 34.24
C ILE A 203 -52.49 -7.62 34.58
N LEU A 204 -52.21 -6.32 34.68
CA LEU A 204 -53.22 -5.29 34.96
C LEU A 204 -54.28 -5.20 33.89
N LEU A 205 -53.92 -5.38 32.60
CA LEU A 205 -54.85 -5.40 31.46
C LEU A 205 -55.79 -6.61 31.51
N GLU A 206 -55.30 -7.77 31.93
CA GLU A 206 -56.12 -8.97 32.12
C GLU A 206 -57.10 -8.80 33.32
N GLU A 207 -56.64 -8.29 34.45
CA GLU A 207 -57.51 -7.97 35.60
C GLU A 207 -58.62 -6.94 35.29
N MET A 208 -58.37 -6.00 34.36
CA MET A 208 -59.38 -5.03 33.91
C MET A 208 -60.40 -5.62 32.92
N LYS A 209 -60.05 -6.69 32.21
CA LYS A 209 -60.97 -7.38 31.27
C LYS A 209 -61.95 -8.35 31.96
N GLU A 210 -61.60 -8.81 33.16
CA GLU A 210 -62.40 -9.71 33.97
C GLU A 210 -63.44 -8.98 34.90
N LYS A 211 -63.42 -7.67 34.96
CA LYS A 211 -64.36 -6.79 35.66
C LYS A 211 -65.36 -6.17 34.65
#